data_a5f762d096aba7c404e489f804d13e59
#
_entry.id   a5f762d096aba7c404e489f804d13e59
#
_cell.length_a   1.000
_cell.length_b   1.000
_cell.length_c   1.000
_cell.angle_alpha   90.00
_cell.angle_beta   90.00
_cell.angle_gamma   90.00
#
_symmetry.space_group_name_H-M   'P 1'
#
loop_
_entity.id
_entity.type
_entity.pdbx_description
1 polymer ?
#
loop_
_entity_poly.entity_id
_entity_poly.type
_entity_poly.pdbx_seq_one_letter_code
_entity_poly.pdbx_strand_id
1 'polypeptide(L)'
;MNLDFSDDQKLLQEEAKKFLTKEDALKINRAVMDSDKTYDQDLWNKIVELGWTGIRIPEDYQGLGLSHLELCVIAEELGRQLAPVPFSSSVYLFTETLIEFGSEEQKQSILPKLVTGDVIGTLAIAETNSAPTINNISVELKDGKLSGTKIAVPDAEVATHAVVVAKNGGSVSLCVADLNSDDVDISVQRNIDESRGYYSCLLYTSPSPRDTDKSRMPSSA
;
A
#
# COMPACT_ATOMS: atom_id res chain seq x y z
N MET A 1 -5.98 -29.28 -18.48
CA MET A 1 -6.17 -28.09 -17.61
C MET A 1 -6.02 -26.87 -18.50
N ASN A 2 -7.06 -26.06 -18.65
CA ASN A 2 -6.96 -24.82 -19.40
C ASN A 2 -6.28 -23.77 -18.49
N LEU A 3 -5.13 -23.23 -18.93
CA LEU A 3 -4.36 -22.21 -18.21
C LEU A 3 -4.65 -20.80 -18.72
N ASP A 4 -5.60 -20.65 -19.65
CA ASP A 4 -6.01 -19.36 -20.20
C ASP A 4 -6.98 -18.65 -19.24
N PHE A 5 -7.02 -17.32 -19.32
CA PHE A 5 -7.98 -16.49 -18.60
C PHE A 5 -9.42 -16.87 -18.98
N SER A 6 -10.34 -16.73 -18.02
CA SER A 6 -11.77 -16.81 -18.26
C SER A 6 -12.24 -15.66 -19.20
N ASP A 7 -13.42 -15.79 -19.73
CA ASP A 7 -13.99 -14.72 -20.59
C ASP A 7 -14.19 -13.42 -19.80
N ASP A 8 -14.57 -13.50 -18.51
CA ASP A 8 -14.71 -12.35 -17.63
C ASP A 8 -13.35 -11.69 -17.36
N GLN A 9 -12.29 -12.48 -17.12
CA GLN A 9 -10.94 -11.96 -16.92
C GLN A 9 -10.39 -11.29 -18.20
N LYS A 10 -10.67 -11.85 -19.38
CA LYS A 10 -10.31 -11.22 -20.65
C LYS A 10 -11.08 -9.91 -20.88
N LEU A 11 -12.35 -9.88 -20.54
CA LEU A 11 -13.16 -8.65 -20.61
C LEU A 11 -12.60 -7.58 -19.66
N LEU A 12 -12.27 -7.95 -18.41
CA LEU A 12 -11.64 -7.05 -17.46
C LEU A 12 -10.33 -6.48 -18.00
N GLN A 13 -9.49 -7.32 -18.60
CA GLN A 13 -8.23 -6.89 -19.23
C GLN A 13 -8.46 -5.90 -20.35
N GLU A 14 -9.41 -6.18 -21.26
CA GLU A 14 -9.74 -5.29 -22.36
C GLU A 14 -10.25 -3.93 -21.88
N GLU A 15 -11.12 -3.91 -20.86
CA GLU A 15 -11.65 -2.68 -20.29
C GLU A 15 -10.56 -1.87 -19.56
N ALA A 16 -9.69 -2.54 -18.79
CA ALA A 16 -8.55 -1.89 -18.15
C ALA A 16 -7.61 -1.25 -19.18
N LYS A 17 -7.29 -2.00 -20.25
CA LYS A 17 -6.45 -1.50 -21.34
C LYS A 17 -7.09 -0.30 -22.04
N LYS A 18 -8.38 -0.38 -22.38
CA LYS A 18 -9.11 0.73 -23.02
C LYS A 18 -9.12 1.97 -22.14
N PHE A 19 -9.43 1.82 -20.85
CA PHE A 19 -9.44 2.91 -19.89
C PHE A 19 -8.08 3.61 -19.82
N LEU A 20 -7.01 2.89 -19.51
CA LEU A 20 -5.67 3.46 -19.35
C LEU A 20 -5.12 4.06 -20.64
N THR A 21 -5.47 3.49 -21.80
CA THR A 21 -5.11 4.05 -23.12
C THR A 21 -5.87 5.35 -23.38
N LYS A 22 -7.16 5.40 -23.06
CA LYS A 22 -7.99 6.61 -23.20
C LYS A 22 -7.50 7.75 -22.31
N GLU A 23 -7.10 7.45 -21.09
CA GLU A 23 -6.54 8.44 -20.16
C GLU A 23 -5.13 8.88 -20.56
N ASP A 24 -4.46 8.17 -21.49
CA ASP A 24 -3.06 8.42 -21.89
C ASP A 24 -2.10 8.39 -20.69
N ALA A 25 -2.19 7.30 -19.91
CA ALA A 25 -1.46 7.17 -18.63
C ALA A 25 0.06 7.32 -18.79
N LEU A 26 0.63 6.93 -19.94
CA LEU A 26 2.05 7.16 -20.25
C LEU A 26 2.40 8.65 -20.33
N LYS A 27 1.53 9.48 -20.92
CA LYS A 27 1.73 10.93 -20.97
C LYS A 27 1.57 11.56 -19.59
N ILE A 28 0.58 11.10 -18.83
CA ILE A 28 0.41 11.52 -17.43
C ILE A 28 1.66 11.20 -16.63
N ASN A 29 2.22 9.99 -16.76
CA ASN A 29 3.45 9.60 -16.06
C ASN A 29 4.63 10.54 -16.38
N ARG A 30 4.83 10.89 -17.63
CA ARG A 30 5.87 11.87 -18.02
C ARG A 30 5.63 13.23 -17.38
N ALA A 31 4.37 13.70 -17.36
CA ALA A 31 4.04 14.97 -16.72
C ALA A 31 4.25 14.95 -15.20
N VAL A 32 4.01 13.81 -14.54
CA VAL A 32 4.33 13.63 -13.11
C VAL A 32 5.84 13.66 -12.90
N MET A 33 6.63 12.93 -13.71
CA MET A 33 8.10 12.94 -13.61
C MET A 33 8.73 14.32 -13.86
N ASP A 34 8.13 15.14 -14.73
CA ASP A 34 8.57 16.50 -15.03
C ASP A 34 8.07 17.55 -14.01
N SER A 35 7.44 17.14 -12.92
CA SER A 35 6.83 18.01 -11.90
C SER A 35 7.28 17.61 -10.49
N ASP A 36 6.84 18.37 -9.48
CA ASP A 36 7.04 18.04 -8.06
C ASP A 36 5.96 17.04 -7.53
N LYS A 37 5.08 16.56 -8.40
CA LYS A 37 4.05 15.58 -8.01
C LYS A 37 4.66 14.18 -7.96
N THR A 38 4.14 13.36 -7.06
CA THR A 38 4.57 11.96 -6.89
C THR A 38 3.60 10.96 -7.51
N TYR A 39 2.36 11.41 -7.82
CA TYR A 39 1.34 10.62 -8.51
C TYR A 39 0.32 11.55 -9.18
N ASP A 40 -0.58 10.99 -9.97
CA ASP A 40 -1.70 11.72 -10.56
C ASP A 40 -3.01 11.44 -9.79
N GLN A 41 -3.50 12.46 -9.11
CA GLN A 41 -4.71 12.39 -8.28
C GLN A 41 -5.97 12.12 -9.10
N ASP A 42 -6.07 12.70 -10.30
CA ASP A 42 -7.28 12.55 -11.14
C ASP A 42 -7.38 11.12 -11.67
N LEU A 43 -6.25 10.54 -12.11
CA LEU A 43 -6.20 9.15 -12.52
C LEU A 43 -6.49 8.21 -11.34
N TRP A 44 -5.95 8.51 -10.14
CA TRP A 44 -6.25 7.75 -8.93
C TRP A 44 -7.75 7.76 -8.61
N ASN A 45 -8.38 8.93 -8.62
CA ASN A 45 -9.82 9.05 -8.34
C ASN A 45 -10.66 8.21 -9.32
N LYS A 46 -10.32 8.22 -10.60
CA LYS A 46 -10.99 7.37 -11.60
C LYS A 46 -10.79 5.87 -11.35
N ILE A 47 -9.61 5.46 -10.88
CA ILE A 47 -9.32 4.07 -10.49
C ILE A 47 -10.16 3.67 -9.28
N VAL A 48 -10.33 4.57 -8.31
CA VAL A 48 -11.24 4.39 -7.16
C VAL A 48 -12.69 4.23 -7.63
N GLU A 49 -13.16 5.11 -8.53
CA GLU A 49 -14.53 5.03 -9.10
C GLU A 49 -14.80 3.73 -9.85
N LEU A 50 -13.77 3.14 -10.48
CA LEU A 50 -13.84 1.83 -11.11
C LEU A 50 -13.82 0.66 -10.10
N GLY A 51 -13.64 0.92 -8.81
CA GLY A 51 -13.60 -0.07 -7.74
C GLY A 51 -12.31 -0.89 -7.70
N TRP A 52 -11.26 -0.51 -8.43
CA TRP A 52 -10.03 -1.30 -8.49
C TRP A 52 -9.28 -1.33 -7.16
N THR A 53 -9.41 -0.29 -6.34
CA THR A 53 -8.86 -0.24 -4.98
C THR A 53 -9.47 -1.29 -4.06
N GLY A 54 -10.74 -1.64 -4.29
CA GLY A 54 -11.47 -2.64 -3.53
C GLY A 54 -11.46 -4.04 -4.12
N ILE A 55 -10.70 -4.29 -5.20
CA ILE A 55 -10.77 -5.54 -5.98
C ILE A 55 -10.57 -6.80 -5.14
N ARG A 56 -9.66 -6.76 -4.17
CA ARG A 56 -9.35 -7.87 -3.27
C ARG A 56 -10.10 -7.83 -1.93
N ILE A 57 -10.61 -6.67 -1.56
CA ILE A 57 -11.30 -6.48 -0.28
C ILE A 57 -12.60 -7.29 -0.29
N PRO A 58 -12.86 -8.12 0.74
CA PRO A 58 -14.10 -8.89 0.84
C PRO A 58 -15.34 -7.99 0.84
N GLU A 59 -16.46 -8.53 0.34
CA GLU A 59 -17.75 -7.82 0.27
C GLU A 59 -18.23 -7.33 1.64
N ASP A 60 -17.93 -8.08 2.71
CA ASP A 60 -18.25 -7.70 4.10
C ASP A 60 -17.62 -6.35 4.51
N TYR A 61 -16.57 -5.93 3.83
CA TYR A 61 -15.89 -4.64 3.99
C TYR A 61 -16.09 -3.71 2.79
N GLN A 62 -17.18 -3.90 2.04
CA GLN A 62 -17.58 -3.08 0.88
C GLN A 62 -16.67 -3.22 -0.35
N GLY A 63 -15.81 -4.22 -0.41
CA GLY A 63 -14.98 -4.53 -1.58
C GLY A 63 -15.69 -5.39 -2.62
N LEU A 64 -14.94 -5.81 -3.65
CA LEU A 64 -15.45 -6.66 -4.73
C LEU A 64 -15.24 -8.16 -4.47
N GLY A 65 -14.41 -8.54 -3.50
CA GLY A 65 -14.14 -9.94 -3.14
C GLY A 65 -13.55 -10.80 -4.26
N LEU A 66 -12.92 -10.18 -5.28
CA LEU A 66 -12.37 -10.90 -6.42
C LEU A 66 -11.05 -11.60 -6.06
N SER A 67 -10.57 -12.45 -6.94
CA SER A 67 -9.35 -13.24 -6.70
C SER A 67 -8.07 -12.48 -7.04
N HIS A 68 -6.92 -13.09 -6.71
CA HIS A 68 -5.62 -12.56 -7.12
C HIS A 68 -5.42 -12.59 -8.65
N LEU A 69 -6.16 -13.40 -9.40
CA LEU A 69 -6.06 -13.41 -10.86
C LEU A 69 -6.61 -12.12 -11.46
N GLU A 70 -7.76 -11.63 -10.99
CA GLU A 70 -8.33 -10.35 -11.43
C GLU A 70 -7.40 -9.18 -11.02
N LEU A 71 -6.81 -9.25 -9.82
CA LEU A 71 -5.79 -8.28 -9.41
C LEU A 71 -4.57 -8.29 -10.34
N CYS A 72 -4.07 -9.47 -10.73
CA CYS A 72 -2.95 -9.58 -11.67
C CYS A 72 -3.28 -8.99 -13.05
N VAL A 73 -4.51 -9.19 -13.52
CA VAL A 73 -4.99 -8.60 -14.79
C VAL A 73 -4.90 -7.08 -14.77
N ILE A 74 -5.41 -6.45 -13.72
CA ILE A 74 -5.33 -4.99 -13.54
C ILE A 74 -3.87 -4.53 -13.37
N ALA A 75 -3.09 -5.25 -12.57
CA ALA A 75 -1.69 -4.95 -12.33
C ALA A 75 -0.85 -4.93 -13.60
N GLU A 76 -1.08 -5.91 -14.49
CA GLU A 76 -0.40 -5.99 -15.79
C GLU A 76 -0.68 -4.76 -16.65
N GLU A 77 -1.93 -4.32 -16.75
CA GLU A 77 -2.29 -3.16 -17.57
C GLU A 77 -1.82 -1.84 -16.95
N LEU A 78 -1.88 -1.68 -15.63
CA LEU A 78 -1.28 -0.53 -14.94
C LEU A 78 0.23 -0.45 -15.18
N GLY A 79 0.93 -1.58 -15.09
CA GLY A 79 2.36 -1.66 -15.36
C GLY A 79 2.70 -1.40 -16.82
N ARG A 80 1.91 -1.93 -17.76
CA ARG A 80 2.09 -1.73 -19.21
C ARG A 80 2.03 -0.25 -19.60
N GLN A 81 1.17 0.51 -18.93
CA GLN A 81 0.96 1.94 -19.14
C GLN A 81 1.75 2.82 -18.18
N LEU A 82 2.57 2.24 -17.30
CA LEU A 82 3.33 2.96 -16.25
C LEU A 82 2.43 3.97 -15.51
N ALA A 83 1.23 3.57 -15.13
CA ALA A 83 0.26 4.46 -14.48
C ALA A 83 0.84 5.04 -13.17
N PRO A 84 0.97 6.37 -13.04
CA PRO A 84 1.61 7.01 -11.89
C PRO A 84 0.62 7.13 -10.72
N VAL A 85 0.32 6.01 -10.09
CA VAL A 85 -0.65 5.91 -8.99
C VAL A 85 -0.12 4.98 -7.90
N PRO A 86 -0.47 5.21 -6.62
CA PRO A 86 0.02 4.41 -5.49
C PRO A 86 -0.70 3.06 -5.37
N PHE A 87 -1.01 2.43 -6.51
CA PHE A 87 -1.79 1.20 -6.54
C PHE A 87 -1.04 0.02 -5.94
N SER A 88 0.25 -0.13 -6.25
CA SER A 88 1.03 -1.25 -5.74
C SER A 88 1.26 -1.17 -4.24
N SER A 89 1.57 0.01 -3.71
CA SER A 89 1.75 0.22 -2.27
C SER A 89 0.44 0.02 -1.50
N SER A 90 -0.66 0.56 -2.02
CA SER A 90 -1.95 0.52 -1.34
C SER A 90 -2.65 -0.84 -1.50
N VAL A 91 -2.72 -1.39 -2.71
CA VAL A 91 -3.50 -2.61 -2.97
C VAL A 91 -2.69 -3.89 -2.76
N TYR A 92 -1.44 -3.98 -3.31
CA TYR A 92 -0.68 -5.23 -3.18
C TYR A 92 -0.01 -5.37 -1.82
N LEU A 93 0.48 -4.26 -1.24
CA LEU A 93 1.26 -4.34 -0.02
C LEU A 93 0.39 -4.12 1.21
N PHE A 94 -0.25 -2.95 1.31
CA PHE A 94 -0.99 -2.60 2.52
C PHE A 94 -2.28 -3.41 2.67
N THR A 95 -3.13 -3.41 1.64
CA THR A 95 -4.45 -4.07 1.70
C THR A 95 -4.33 -5.57 1.91
N GLU A 96 -3.48 -6.27 1.16
CA GLU A 96 -3.27 -7.72 1.34
C GLU A 96 -2.71 -8.04 2.73
N THR A 97 -1.77 -7.23 3.22
CA THR A 97 -1.25 -7.40 4.58
C THR A 97 -2.34 -7.22 5.63
N LEU A 98 -3.22 -6.23 5.46
CA LEU A 98 -4.31 -5.97 6.39
C LEU A 98 -5.39 -7.06 6.34
N ILE A 99 -5.71 -7.58 5.15
CA ILE A 99 -6.66 -8.69 4.99
C ILE A 99 -6.13 -9.94 5.71
N GLU A 100 -4.86 -10.26 5.54
CA GLU A 100 -4.27 -11.50 6.08
C GLU A 100 -4.01 -11.41 7.59
N PHE A 101 -3.45 -10.30 8.06
CA PHE A 101 -2.91 -10.17 9.42
C PHE A 101 -3.64 -9.16 10.30
N GLY A 102 -4.53 -8.33 9.76
CA GLY A 102 -5.25 -7.31 10.52
C GLY A 102 -6.22 -7.90 11.52
N SER A 103 -6.39 -7.21 12.67
CA SER A 103 -7.49 -7.52 13.59
C SER A 103 -8.83 -7.17 12.94
N GLU A 104 -9.91 -7.76 13.41
CA GLU A 104 -11.25 -7.49 12.90
C GLU A 104 -11.60 -5.99 13.01
N GLU A 105 -11.22 -5.34 14.10
CA GLU A 105 -11.41 -3.90 14.31
C GLU A 105 -10.65 -3.06 13.28
N GLN A 106 -9.40 -3.44 12.97
CA GLN A 106 -8.61 -2.78 11.93
C GLN A 106 -9.23 -2.98 10.54
N LYS A 107 -9.65 -4.19 10.22
CA LYS A 107 -10.32 -4.49 8.95
C LYS A 107 -11.59 -3.66 8.77
N GLN A 108 -12.47 -3.66 9.77
CA GLN A 108 -13.71 -2.89 9.73
C GLN A 108 -13.51 -1.37 9.64
N SER A 109 -12.44 -0.85 10.26
CA SER A 109 -12.19 0.58 10.29
C SER A 109 -11.44 1.11 9.05
N ILE A 110 -10.62 0.29 8.41
CA ILE A 110 -9.68 0.72 7.37
C ILE A 110 -10.06 0.21 5.98
N LEU A 111 -10.47 -1.08 5.83
CA LEU A 111 -10.76 -1.64 4.50
C LEU A 111 -11.83 -0.87 3.72
N PRO A 112 -12.95 -0.43 4.32
CA PRO A 112 -13.92 0.38 3.59
C PRO A 112 -13.36 1.71 3.07
N LYS A 113 -12.43 2.32 3.82
CA LYS A 113 -11.79 3.58 3.44
C LYS A 113 -10.75 3.40 2.32
N LEU A 114 -10.15 2.21 2.20
CA LEU A 114 -9.32 1.86 1.04
C LEU A 114 -10.16 1.71 -0.23
N VAL A 115 -11.37 1.15 -0.10
CA VAL A 115 -12.31 1.04 -1.22
C VAL A 115 -12.70 2.42 -1.75
N THR A 116 -13.00 3.37 -0.86
CA THR A 116 -13.40 4.74 -1.22
C THR A 116 -12.22 5.65 -1.59
N GLY A 117 -10.97 5.20 -1.39
CA GLY A 117 -9.77 6.00 -1.63
C GLY A 117 -9.47 7.05 -0.53
N ASP A 118 -10.25 7.07 0.56
CA ASP A 118 -10.00 7.96 1.72
C ASP A 118 -8.72 7.58 2.47
N VAL A 119 -8.29 6.32 2.32
CA VAL A 119 -7.02 5.80 2.82
C VAL A 119 -6.18 5.32 1.66
N ILE A 120 -4.94 5.79 1.60
CA ILE A 120 -3.87 5.22 0.79
C ILE A 120 -2.89 4.57 1.75
N GLY A 121 -2.58 3.30 1.52
CA GLY A 121 -1.72 2.53 2.40
C GLY A 121 -0.34 2.27 1.81
N THR A 122 0.64 1.98 2.68
CA THR A 122 1.96 1.51 2.27
C THR A 122 2.52 0.50 3.25
N LEU A 123 3.67 -0.10 2.93
CA LEU A 123 4.34 -1.11 3.74
C LEU A 123 5.80 -0.69 4.00
N ALA A 124 6.18 -0.57 5.27
CA ALA A 124 7.47 -0.13 5.73
C ALA A 124 8.24 -1.29 6.40
N ILE A 125 9.17 -1.92 5.64
CA ILE A 125 9.92 -3.10 6.11
C ILE A 125 11.40 -2.75 6.31
N ALA A 126 12.04 -2.20 5.27
CA ALA A 126 13.49 -2.03 5.22
C ALA A 126 14.00 -0.94 6.17
N GLU A 127 15.18 -1.16 6.77
CA GLU A 127 15.87 -0.22 7.65
C GLU A 127 17.31 0.03 7.23
N THR A 128 17.84 -0.86 6.40
CA THR A 128 19.21 -0.80 5.86
C THR A 128 19.19 -1.23 4.39
N ASN A 129 20.31 -1.05 3.70
CA ASN A 129 20.47 -1.53 2.32
C ASN A 129 20.59 -3.07 2.20
N SER A 130 20.58 -3.78 3.32
CA SER A 130 20.55 -5.25 3.34
C SER A 130 19.13 -5.76 3.24
N ALA A 131 18.96 -6.99 2.75
CA ALA A 131 17.66 -7.64 2.75
C ALA A 131 17.08 -7.67 4.19
N PRO A 132 15.81 -7.30 4.38
CA PRO A 132 15.20 -7.30 5.69
C PRO A 132 15.08 -8.74 6.22
N THR A 133 15.57 -8.95 7.44
CA THR A 133 15.45 -10.20 8.17
C THR A 133 15.01 -9.90 9.60
N ILE A 134 14.43 -10.89 10.28
CA ILE A 134 14.01 -10.72 11.68
C ILE A 134 15.14 -10.21 12.57
N ASN A 135 16.40 -10.59 12.27
CA ASN A 135 17.55 -10.24 13.06
C ASN A 135 18.06 -8.80 12.87
N ASN A 136 17.73 -8.17 11.74
CA ASN A 136 18.19 -6.81 11.42
C ASN A 136 17.07 -5.75 11.48
N ILE A 137 15.90 -6.11 12.02
CA ILE A 137 14.86 -5.14 12.36
C ILE A 137 15.23 -4.48 13.68
N SER A 138 15.27 -3.15 13.70
CA SER A 138 15.62 -2.31 14.84
C SER A 138 14.55 -1.32 15.26
N VAL A 139 13.56 -1.01 14.39
CA VAL A 139 12.37 -0.25 14.79
C VAL A 139 11.65 -1.00 15.89
N GLU A 140 11.43 -0.33 17.03
CA GLU A 140 10.83 -0.91 18.22
C GLU A 140 9.37 -0.50 18.39
N LEU A 141 8.54 -1.45 18.82
CA LEU A 141 7.22 -1.22 19.38
C LEU A 141 7.33 -1.35 20.90
N LYS A 142 7.16 -0.25 21.63
CA LYS A 142 7.17 -0.22 23.09
C LYS A 142 6.02 0.63 23.61
N ASP A 143 5.25 0.12 24.55
CA ASP A 143 4.10 0.80 25.16
C ASP A 143 3.15 1.40 24.11
N GLY A 144 2.94 0.65 22.99
CA GLY A 144 2.10 1.08 21.89
C GLY A 144 2.69 2.13 20.96
N LYS A 145 3.94 2.47 21.10
CA LYS A 145 4.64 3.50 20.33
C LYS A 145 5.72 2.89 19.46
N LEU A 146 5.78 3.35 18.21
CA LEU A 146 6.83 2.99 17.27
C LEU A 146 7.99 3.98 17.38
N SER A 147 9.22 3.48 17.35
CA SER A 147 10.43 4.31 17.38
C SER A 147 11.50 3.74 16.47
N GLY A 148 12.05 4.55 15.57
CA GLY A 148 13.13 4.20 14.65
C GLY A 148 12.87 4.69 13.24
N THR A 149 13.68 4.23 12.27
CA THR A 149 13.61 4.70 10.89
C THR A 149 13.39 3.55 9.93
N LYS A 150 12.42 3.70 9.04
CA LYS A 150 12.23 2.86 7.86
C LYS A 150 12.73 3.57 6.61
N ILE A 151 13.32 2.82 5.68
CA ILE A 151 13.82 3.33 4.41
C ILE A 151 13.14 2.60 3.25
N ALA A 152 13.27 3.17 2.05
CA ALA A 152 12.69 2.62 0.82
C ALA A 152 11.19 2.29 0.95
N VAL A 153 10.46 3.14 1.68
CA VAL A 153 9.00 3.02 1.83
C VAL A 153 8.35 3.58 0.57
N PRO A 154 7.64 2.76 -0.23
CA PRO A 154 7.04 3.24 -1.45
C PRO A 154 5.85 4.16 -1.16
N ASP A 155 5.72 5.22 -1.94
CA ASP A 155 4.59 6.17 -1.93
C ASP A 155 4.24 6.75 -0.53
N ALA A 156 5.19 6.79 0.42
CA ALA A 156 4.89 7.20 1.80
C ALA A 156 4.42 8.65 1.92
N GLU A 157 4.84 9.56 1.03
CA GLU A 157 4.42 10.96 1.03
C GLU A 157 2.92 11.14 0.79
N VAL A 158 2.32 10.23 0.02
CA VAL A 158 0.89 10.27 -0.31
C VAL A 158 0.07 9.27 0.47
N ALA A 159 0.73 8.34 1.15
CA ALA A 159 0.08 7.36 2.01
C ALA A 159 -0.37 8.01 3.32
N THR A 160 -1.58 7.68 3.74
CA THR A 160 -2.13 8.08 5.04
C THR A 160 -1.77 7.08 6.15
N HIS A 161 -1.58 5.81 5.79
CA HIS A 161 -1.29 4.73 6.73
C HIS A 161 -0.16 3.84 6.21
N ALA A 162 0.65 3.31 7.13
CA ALA A 162 1.65 2.30 6.83
C ALA A 162 1.50 1.07 7.73
N VAL A 163 1.68 -0.12 7.15
CA VAL A 163 2.04 -1.29 7.96
C VAL A 163 3.54 -1.23 8.20
N VAL A 164 3.93 -1.15 9.46
CA VAL A 164 5.33 -1.08 9.90
C VAL A 164 5.73 -2.39 10.55
N VAL A 165 6.81 -2.98 10.07
CA VAL A 165 7.41 -4.17 10.69
C VAL A 165 8.30 -3.71 11.85
N ALA A 166 8.01 -4.11 13.09
CA ALA A 166 8.72 -3.64 14.28
C ALA A 166 9.06 -4.78 15.24
N LYS A 167 10.13 -4.61 16.02
CA LYS A 167 10.42 -5.45 17.18
C LYS A 167 9.42 -5.18 18.31
N ASN A 168 8.92 -6.25 18.90
CA ASN A 168 8.07 -6.22 20.09
C ASN A 168 8.63 -7.18 21.13
N GLY A 169 9.53 -6.69 21.96
CA GLY A 169 10.30 -7.54 22.87
C GLY A 169 11.16 -8.55 22.10
N GLY A 170 10.91 -9.85 22.27
CA GLY A 170 11.63 -10.93 21.61
C GLY A 170 11.05 -11.39 20.26
N SER A 171 9.98 -10.75 19.79
CA SER A 171 9.27 -11.11 18.54
C SER A 171 9.20 -9.94 17.57
N VAL A 172 8.69 -10.20 16.35
CA VAL A 172 8.38 -9.18 15.36
C VAL A 172 6.87 -9.03 15.27
N SER A 173 6.40 -7.79 15.16
CA SER A 173 4.99 -7.45 15.00
C SER A 173 4.79 -6.59 13.77
N LEU A 174 3.60 -6.68 13.17
CA LEU A 174 3.11 -5.77 12.16
C LEU A 174 2.21 -4.73 12.85
N CYS A 175 2.52 -3.46 12.66
CA CYS A 175 1.79 -2.36 13.29
C CYS A 175 1.24 -1.44 12.21
N VAL A 176 -0.01 -1.01 12.33
CA VAL A 176 -0.53 0.06 11.50
C VAL A 176 -0.13 1.39 12.15
N ALA A 177 0.48 2.28 11.37
CA ALA A 177 0.84 3.63 11.78
C ALA A 177 0.08 4.65 10.94
N ASP A 178 -0.36 5.75 11.56
CA ASP A 178 -0.88 6.92 10.87
C ASP A 178 0.31 7.80 10.45
N LEU A 179 0.49 7.98 9.15
CA LEU A 179 1.59 8.77 8.59
C LEU A 179 1.33 10.28 8.61
N ASN A 180 0.09 10.71 8.88
CA ASN A 180 -0.25 12.13 9.04
C ASN A 180 -0.01 12.64 10.47
N SER A 181 0.49 11.78 11.37
CA SER A 181 0.83 12.17 12.74
C SER A 181 2.04 13.11 12.78
N ASP A 182 2.02 14.11 13.66
CA ASP A 182 3.17 15.00 13.93
C ASP A 182 4.42 14.25 14.43
N ASP A 183 4.27 13.00 14.86
CA ASP A 183 5.34 12.13 15.30
C ASP A 183 6.01 11.34 14.16
N VAL A 184 5.66 11.62 12.91
CA VAL A 184 6.24 10.96 11.74
C VAL A 184 6.88 12.00 10.82
N ASP A 185 8.17 11.83 10.52
CA ASP A 185 8.87 12.66 9.54
C ASP A 185 9.18 11.84 8.29
N ILE A 186 8.71 12.33 7.13
CA ILE A 186 8.85 11.67 5.84
C ILE A 186 9.80 12.48 4.98
N SER A 187 10.84 11.84 4.47
CA SER A 187 11.82 12.46 3.58
C SER A 187 12.04 11.65 2.32
N VAL A 188 12.13 12.34 1.18
CA VAL A 188 12.34 11.70 -0.13
C VAL A 188 13.70 11.02 -0.20
N GLN A 189 13.72 9.83 -0.78
CA GLN A 189 14.95 9.11 -1.12
C GLN A 189 15.15 9.12 -2.63
N ARG A 190 16.36 9.49 -3.06
CA ARG A 190 16.72 9.40 -4.48
C ARG A 190 16.75 7.95 -4.93
N ASN A 191 16.11 7.68 -6.05
CA ASN A 191 16.00 6.38 -6.68
C ASN A 191 16.45 6.48 -8.15
N ILE A 192 16.84 5.35 -8.74
CA ILE A 192 17.14 5.25 -10.19
C ILE A 192 15.85 5.33 -11.01
N ASP A 193 14.77 4.76 -10.48
CA ASP A 193 13.44 4.81 -11.09
C ASP A 193 12.70 6.06 -10.59
N GLU A 194 12.68 7.10 -11.40
CA GLU A 194 12.01 8.37 -11.10
C GLU A 194 10.48 8.29 -11.30
N SER A 195 9.96 7.19 -11.85
CA SER A 195 8.52 6.99 -12.02
C SER A 195 7.78 6.65 -10.72
N ARG A 196 8.53 6.41 -9.62
CA ARG A 196 7.97 6.05 -8.31
C ARG A 196 8.71 6.71 -7.16
N GLY A 197 7.95 7.24 -6.21
CA GLY A 197 8.49 7.81 -4.99
C GLY A 197 8.87 6.74 -3.97
N TYR A 198 10.08 6.86 -3.41
CA TYR A 198 10.52 6.10 -2.24
C TYR A 198 10.97 7.05 -1.15
N TYR A 199 10.72 6.69 0.10
CA TYR A 199 10.86 7.60 1.22
C TYR A 199 11.53 6.93 2.42
N SER A 200 12.13 7.77 3.26
CA SER A 200 12.52 7.43 4.62
C SER A 200 11.45 7.95 5.58
N CYS A 201 10.98 7.09 6.47
CA CYS A 201 10.02 7.43 7.50
C CYS A 201 10.68 7.32 8.87
N LEU A 202 10.88 8.44 9.55
CA LEU A 202 11.37 8.51 10.91
C LEU A 202 10.16 8.57 11.86
N LEU A 203 10.08 7.61 12.75
CA LEU A 203 9.00 7.43 13.72
C LEU A 203 9.49 7.89 15.09
N TYR A 204 8.94 8.99 15.60
CA TYR A 204 9.27 9.55 16.92
C TYR A 204 8.22 9.15 17.95
N THR A 205 8.23 7.91 18.44
CA THR A 205 7.25 7.46 19.43
C THR A 205 5.78 7.64 18.98
N SER A 206 5.53 7.50 17.68
CA SER A 206 4.20 7.63 17.10
C SER A 206 3.25 6.57 17.66
N PRO A 207 2.09 6.95 18.23
CA PRO A 207 1.11 5.99 18.69
C PRO A 207 0.53 5.24 17.48
N SER A 208 0.51 3.90 17.56
CA SER A 208 -0.31 3.12 16.63
C SER A 208 -1.79 3.47 16.87
N PRO A 209 -2.61 3.76 15.83
CA PRO A 209 -4.02 4.07 16.03
C PRO A 209 -4.71 2.95 16.81
N ARG A 210 -5.19 3.29 18.02
CA ARG A 210 -5.83 2.40 19.00
C ARG A 210 -4.95 1.27 19.51
N ASP A 211 -4.00 1.65 20.34
CA ASP A 211 -3.33 0.73 21.23
C ASP A 211 -4.19 0.34 22.43
N THR A 212 -5.09 -0.56 22.18
CA THR A 212 -5.44 -1.53 23.21
C THR A 212 -4.62 -2.79 22.92
N ASP A 213 -4.25 -3.56 23.93
CA ASP A 213 -3.47 -4.82 23.83
C ASP A 213 -3.99 -5.86 22.80
N LYS A 214 -5.09 -5.55 22.12
CA LYS A 214 -5.77 -6.35 21.11
C LYS A 214 -5.43 -6.00 19.65
N SER A 215 -4.71 -4.92 19.38
CA SER A 215 -4.41 -4.45 18.02
C SER A 215 -3.10 -5.01 17.43
N ARG A 216 -2.51 -6.00 18.07
CA ARG A 216 -1.28 -6.65 17.59
C ARG A 216 -1.61 -7.69 16.55
N MET A 217 -1.10 -7.52 15.35
CA MET A 217 -1.11 -8.61 14.37
C MET A 217 -0.24 -9.76 14.89
N PRO A 218 -0.75 -11.00 14.96
CA PRO A 218 0.07 -12.13 15.42
C PRO A 218 1.23 -12.35 14.45
N SER A 219 2.43 -12.54 14.98
CA SER A 219 3.55 -13.03 14.19
C SER A 219 3.22 -14.46 13.76
N SER A 220 3.06 -14.73 12.47
CA SER A 220 3.01 -16.11 11.97
C SER A 220 4.36 -16.76 12.25
N ALA A 221 4.33 -17.85 12.97
CA ALA A 221 5.48 -18.73 13.17
C ALA A 221 5.90 -19.40 11.87
#